data_e6cc0bb56102e629707378ed834f1ba0
#
_entry.id   e6cc0bb56102e629707378ed834f1ba0
#
_cell.length_a   1.000
_cell.length_b   1.000
_cell.length_c   1.000
_cell.angle_alpha   90.00
_cell.angle_beta   90.00
_cell.angle_gamma   90.00
#
_symmetry.space_group_name_H-M   'P 1'
#
loop_
_entity.id
_entity.type
_entity.pdbx_description
1 polymer ?
#
loop_
_entity_poly.entity_id
_entity_poly.type
_entity_poly.pdbx_seq_one_letter_code
_entity_poly.pdbx_strand_id
1 'polypeptide(L)'
;MESQLTGIWTTAELRSAGLSSRQIERLVGKGALCPLLTGVYASAAAAAAMIGGARDDRARQTGEHLLRVAAALKVTGSRSAGSPYPVAGSHQSAARVHGLGVVGHEPAPMIQITRAPGDRGGRTGRPGVLVHVAALPAEHVVGHRGVLLTSVPRTVIDLARVLPFGEGVAVADSALHAGLTSKRALGAVIADCPQWPGLQRAREVTAFSDPRSESVLESLSRAVFRQAGLPPPDLQVWVGDDGEIIGRADFLWRRYRTIGEADGAFKYQTPARARAQLERDARLRAAGYEVVHFTWPQITRVPAQVVDAVRVAFSRGARPGPHGRPGGP
;
A
#
# COMPACT_ATOMS: atom_id res chain seq x y z
N MET A 1 -15.96 21.19 -32.35
CA MET A 1 -16.68 20.54 -31.24
C MET A 1 -15.75 19.62 -30.42
N GLU A 2 -14.91 18.75 -31.04
CA GLU A 2 -13.91 17.92 -30.32
C GLU A 2 -12.89 18.78 -29.52
N SER A 3 -12.48 19.93 -30.04
CA SER A 3 -11.55 20.85 -29.37
C SER A 3 -12.14 21.63 -28.17
N GLN A 4 -13.44 21.56 -27.94
CA GLN A 4 -14.12 22.26 -26.84
C GLN A 4 -14.40 21.36 -25.61
N LEU A 5 -14.21 20.04 -25.73
CA LEU A 5 -14.41 19.10 -24.62
C LEU A 5 -13.13 19.07 -23.76
N THR A 6 -13.11 19.81 -22.67
CA THR A 6 -12.03 19.78 -21.67
C THR A 6 -12.58 19.26 -20.35
N GLY A 7 -11.85 18.34 -19.68
CA GLY A 7 -12.22 17.84 -18.34
C GLY A 7 -12.95 16.49 -18.33
N ILE A 8 -13.68 16.27 -17.24
CA ILE A 8 -14.47 15.04 -17.00
C ILE A 8 -15.96 15.36 -17.23
N TRP A 9 -16.62 14.51 -17.99
CA TRP A 9 -18.00 14.69 -18.45
C TRP A 9 -18.87 13.48 -18.08
N THR A 10 -20.10 13.74 -17.64
CA THR A 10 -21.14 12.71 -17.54
C THR A 10 -21.90 12.60 -18.86
N THR A 11 -22.58 11.47 -19.09
CA THR A 11 -23.47 11.29 -20.24
C THR A 11 -24.55 12.39 -20.29
N ALA A 12 -25.04 12.83 -19.13
CA ALA A 12 -26.05 13.89 -19.05
C ALA A 12 -25.48 15.25 -19.55
N GLU A 13 -24.28 15.61 -19.12
CA GLU A 13 -23.60 16.85 -19.56
C GLU A 13 -23.28 16.82 -21.05
N LEU A 14 -22.81 15.66 -21.57
CA LEU A 14 -22.54 15.49 -23.00
C LEU A 14 -23.83 15.63 -23.84
N ARG A 15 -24.95 15.06 -23.34
CA ARG A 15 -26.25 15.24 -24.01
C ARG A 15 -26.75 16.67 -23.96
N SER A 16 -26.58 17.34 -22.82
CA SER A 16 -26.93 18.78 -22.70
C SER A 16 -26.07 19.66 -23.61
N ALA A 17 -24.85 19.23 -23.94
CA ALA A 17 -23.98 19.85 -24.94
C ALA A 17 -24.36 19.48 -26.40
N GLY A 18 -25.47 18.78 -26.62
CA GLY A 18 -26.00 18.45 -27.96
C GLY A 18 -25.46 17.13 -28.54
N LEU A 19 -24.75 16.31 -27.80
CA LEU A 19 -24.22 15.02 -28.29
C LEU A 19 -25.25 13.88 -28.16
N SER A 20 -25.56 13.21 -29.26
CA SER A 20 -26.35 11.97 -29.25
C SER A 20 -25.51 10.80 -28.72
N SER A 21 -26.17 9.70 -28.31
CA SER A 21 -25.49 8.48 -27.85
C SER A 21 -24.52 7.93 -28.89
N ARG A 22 -24.90 7.89 -30.17
CA ARG A 22 -24.03 7.45 -31.27
C ARG A 22 -22.79 8.35 -31.45
N GLN A 23 -22.92 9.65 -31.21
CA GLN A 23 -21.78 10.56 -31.27
C GLN A 23 -20.83 10.34 -30.10
N ILE A 24 -21.34 10.11 -28.88
CA ILE A 24 -20.52 9.75 -27.71
C ILE A 24 -19.74 8.45 -27.98
N GLU A 25 -20.41 7.39 -28.45
CA GLU A 25 -19.78 6.12 -28.82
C GLU A 25 -18.67 6.30 -29.87
N ARG A 26 -18.95 7.12 -30.92
CA ARG A 26 -17.94 7.45 -31.94
C ARG A 26 -16.73 8.20 -31.36
N LEU A 27 -16.96 9.12 -30.41
CA LEU A 27 -15.85 9.84 -29.73
C LEU A 27 -15.03 8.92 -28.85
N VAL A 28 -15.66 7.95 -28.17
CA VAL A 28 -14.96 6.89 -27.43
C VAL A 28 -14.15 6.01 -28.38
N GLY A 29 -14.74 5.57 -29.50
CA GLY A 29 -14.03 4.76 -30.49
C GLY A 29 -12.84 5.45 -31.15
N LYS A 30 -12.87 6.80 -31.25
CA LYS A 30 -11.74 7.63 -31.74
C LYS A 30 -10.73 8.00 -30.63
N GLY A 31 -10.93 7.60 -29.37
CA GLY A 31 -10.09 7.99 -28.26
C GLY A 31 -10.20 9.47 -27.81
N ALA A 32 -11.14 10.23 -28.37
CA ALA A 32 -11.40 11.61 -27.95
C ALA A 32 -12.07 11.70 -26.57
N LEU A 33 -12.83 10.65 -26.21
CA LEU A 33 -13.35 10.41 -24.87
C LEU A 33 -12.87 9.08 -24.33
N CYS A 34 -12.31 9.07 -23.12
CA CYS A 34 -11.85 7.89 -22.39
C CYS A 34 -12.90 7.52 -21.33
N PRO A 35 -13.52 6.33 -21.36
CA PRO A 35 -14.47 5.90 -20.34
C PRO A 35 -13.74 5.65 -19.01
N LEU A 36 -14.26 6.23 -17.91
CA LEU A 36 -13.69 6.11 -16.56
C LEU A 36 -14.57 5.28 -15.63
N LEU A 37 -15.87 5.57 -15.65
CA LEU A 37 -16.93 4.89 -14.91
C LEU A 37 -18.14 4.81 -15.82
N THR A 38 -19.15 4.00 -15.47
CA THR A 38 -20.39 3.91 -16.24
C THR A 38 -21.00 5.30 -16.43
N GLY A 39 -21.08 5.76 -17.68
CA GLY A 39 -21.61 7.06 -18.04
C GLY A 39 -20.76 8.27 -17.63
N VAL A 40 -19.46 8.08 -17.39
CA VAL A 40 -18.49 9.16 -17.07
C VAL A 40 -17.23 9.00 -17.92
N TYR A 41 -16.82 10.07 -18.55
CA TYR A 41 -15.73 10.08 -19.51
C TYR A 41 -14.76 11.22 -19.21
N ALA A 42 -13.49 11.01 -19.46
CA ALA A 42 -12.50 12.09 -19.57
C ALA A 42 -12.29 12.47 -21.03
N SER A 43 -12.06 13.74 -21.32
CA SER A 43 -11.49 14.13 -22.61
C SER A 43 -10.06 13.61 -22.74
N ALA A 44 -9.59 13.39 -23.97
CA ALA A 44 -8.20 13.00 -24.23
C ALA A 44 -7.21 14.02 -23.62
N ALA A 45 -7.54 15.31 -23.65
CA ALA A 45 -6.71 16.36 -23.04
C ALA A 45 -6.64 16.23 -21.51
N ALA A 46 -7.78 15.97 -20.83
CA ALA A 46 -7.80 15.75 -19.38
C ALA A 46 -7.04 14.47 -18.99
N ALA A 47 -7.18 13.38 -19.77
CA ALA A 47 -6.43 12.16 -19.56
C ALA A 47 -4.92 12.41 -19.73
N ALA A 48 -4.52 13.09 -20.79
CA ALA A 48 -3.12 13.45 -21.03
C ALA A 48 -2.54 14.34 -19.92
N ALA A 49 -3.29 15.32 -19.42
CA ALA A 49 -2.86 16.20 -18.33
C ALA A 49 -2.63 15.43 -17.02
N MET A 50 -3.44 14.40 -16.72
CA MET A 50 -3.35 13.62 -15.50
C MET A 50 -2.28 12.51 -15.58
N ILE A 51 -2.08 11.92 -16.77
CA ILE A 51 -1.16 10.81 -17.02
C ILE A 51 0.17 11.32 -17.59
N GLY A 52 0.14 12.50 -18.25
CA GLY A 52 1.31 13.09 -18.91
C GLY A 52 2.49 13.27 -17.97
N GLY A 53 3.70 12.94 -18.48
CA GLY A 53 4.93 12.94 -17.69
C GLY A 53 5.14 11.70 -16.83
N ALA A 54 4.30 10.67 -16.97
CA ALA A 54 4.54 9.38 -16.35
C ALA A 54 5.87 8.79 -16.86
N ARG A 55 6.79 8.51 -15.91
CA ARG A 55 8.14 8.01 -16.21
C ARG A 55 8.18 6.51 -16.39
N ASP A 56 7.17 5.80 -15.89
CA ASP A 56 7.04 4.35 -15.91
C ASP A 56 5.57 3.92 -15.87
N ASP A 57 5.32 2.62 -16.02
CA ASP A 57 3.98 2.04 -16.00
C ASP A 57 3.24 2.28 -14.67
N ARG A 58 3.95 2.30 -13.54
CA ARG A 58 3.36 2.56 -12.22
C ARG A 58 2.83 3.99 -12.13
N ALA A 59 3.60 4.97 -12.59
CA ALA A 59 3.18 6.37 -12.63
C ALA A 59 1.97 6.57 -13.56
N ARG A 60 1.94 5.85 -14.70
CA ARG A 60 0.80 5.86 -15.63
C ARG A 60 -0.46 5.29 -14.97
N GLN A 61 -0.38 4.12 -14.35
CA GLN A 61 -1.49 3.49 -13.63
C GLN A 61 -2.01 4.36 -12.48
N THR A 62 -1.12 5.05 -11.76
CA THR A 62 -1.49 6.02 -10.71
C THR A 62 -2.28 7.18 -11.30
N GLY A 63 -1.87 7.73 -12.44
CA GLY A 63 -2.59 8.80 -13.13
C GLY A 63 -3.97 8.36 -13.63
N GLU A 64 -4.07 7.18 -14.22
CA GLU A 64 -5.34 6.57 -14.64
C GLU A 64 -6.28 6.35 -13.44
N HIS A 65 -5.74 5.85 -12.32
CA HIS A 65 -6.52 5.67 -11.10
C HIS A 65 -7.01 7.01 -10.54
N LEU A 66 -6.16 8.04 -10.53
CA LEU A 66 -6.53 9.38 -10.08
C LEU A 66 -7.64 10.00 -10.94
N LEU A 67 -7.64 9.76 -12.25
CA LEU A 67 -8.76 10.15 -13.15
C LEU A 67 -10.07 9.48 -12.75
N ARG A 68 -10.03 8.18 -12.42
CA ARG A 68 -11.22 7.44 -11.97
C ARG A 68 -11.71 7.95 -10.61
N VAL A 69 -10.81 8.33 -9.69
CA VAL A 69 -11.16 9.00 -8.43
C VAL A 69 -11.84 10.34 -8.72
N ALA A 70 -11.27 11.17 -9.58
CA ALA A 70 -11.87 12.45 -9.97
C ALA A 70 -13.28 12.28 -10.58
N ALA A 71 -13.46 11.26 -11.43
CA ALA A 71 -14.76 10.89 -11.98
C ALA A 71 -15.77 10.48 -10.89
N ALA A 72 -15.33 9.68 -9.92
CA ALA A 72 -16.16 9.27 -8.78
C ALA A 72 -16.56 10.48 -7.93
N LEU A 73 -15.63 11.37 -7.61
CA LEU A 73 -15.91 12.60 -6.86
C LEU A 73 -16.90 13.50 -7.59
N LYS A 74 -16.76 13.65 -8.92
CA LYS A 74 -17.69 14.44 -9.76
C LYS A 74 -19.13 13.93 -9.68
N VAL A 75 -19.35 12.62 -9.69
CA VAL A 75 -20.71 12.05 -9.74
C VAL A 75 -21.31 11.75 -8.37
N THR A 76 -20.49 11.74 -7.32
CA THR A 76 -20.91 11.49 -5.93
C THR A 76 -20.79 12.72 -5.05
N GLY A 77 -20.09 13.74 -5.51
CA GLY A 77 -20.00 15.05 -4.86
C GLY A 77 -21.39 15.65 -4.68
N SER A 78 -21.53 16.49 -3.67
CA SER A 78 -22.82 17.16 -3.37
C SER A 78 -23.38 17.82 -4.62
N ARG A 79 -24.63 17.54 -4.93
CA ARG A 79 -25.40 18.18 -6.03
C ARG A 79 -25.63 19.68 -5.78
N SER A 80 -25.29 20.18 -4.62
CA SER A 80 -25.42 21.59 -4.27
C SER A 80 -24.09 22.29 -4.40
N ALA A 81 -23.96 23.22 -5.33
CA ALA A 81 -22.88 24.19 -5.32
C ALA A 81 -22.86 24.86 -3.96
N GLY A 82 -21.77 24.71 -3.19
CA GLY A 82 -21.65 25.25 -1.84
C GLY A 82 -21.92 24.28 -0.70
N SER A 83 -21.99 22.96 -0.93
CA SER A 83 -22.03 22.00 0.17
C SER A 83 -20.80 22.16 1.06
N PRO A 84 -20.98 22.40 2.38
CA PRO A 84 -19.88 22.51 3.32
C PRO A 84 -19.21 21.15 3.60
N TYR A 85 -19.70 20.07 3.01
CA TYR A 85 -19.23 18.71 3.28
C TYR A 85 -18.27 18.22 2.19
N PRO A 86 -16.99 18.11 2.49
CA PRO A 86 -16.02 17.61 1.53
C PRO A 86 -16.26 16.14 1.18
N VAL A 87 -15.94 15.79 -0.06
CA VAL A 87 -15.84 14.41 -0.54
C VAL A 87 -14.42 14.21 -1.03
N ALA A 88 -13.77 13.14 -0.63
CA ALA A 88 -12.38 12.86 -0.99
C ALA A 88 -12.18 11.39 -1.39
N GLY A 89 -11.27 11.13 -2.32
CA GLY A 89 -10.75 9.78 -2.55
C GLY A 89 -10.11 9.27 -1.27
N SER A 90 -10.36 8.02 -0.91
CA SER A 90 -9.98 7.49 0.40
C SER A 90 -9.55 6.02 0.36
N HIS A 91 -9.17 5.47 1.50
CA HIS A 91 -8.82 4.06 1.67
C HIS A 91 -7.83 3.60 0.59
N GLN A 92 -8.11 2.47 -0.11
CA GLN A 92 -7.21 1.95 -1.14
C GLN A 92 -7.01 2.92 -2.31
N SER A 93 -8.02 3.72 -2.66
CA SER A 93 -7.88 4.70 -3.73
C SER A 93 -6.89 5.81 -3.38
N ALA A 94 -6.95 6.36 -2.17
CA ALA A 94 -5.97 7.35 -1.73
C ALA A 94 -4.58 6.70 -1.52
N ALA A 95 -4.52 5.49 -0.93
CA ALA A 95 -3.26 4.78 -0.71
C ALA A 95 -2.48 4.54 -2.01
N ARG A 96 -3.15 4.15 -3.10
CA ARG A 96 -2.54 3.99 -4.43
C ARG A 96 -1.96 5.29 -4.96
N VAL A 97 -2.71 6.38 -4.86
CA VAL A 97 -2.23 7.70 -5.33
C VAL A 97 -1.06 8.20 -4.48
N HIS A 98 -1.07 7.94 -3.19
CA HIS A 98 0.05 8.25 -2.29
C HIS A 98 1.25 7.30 -2.46
N GLY A 99 1.14 6.24 -3.26
CA GLY A 99 2.21 5.26 -3.49
C GLY A 99 2.45 4.31 -2.34
N LEU A 100 1.48 4.15 -1.43
CA LEU A 100 1.60 3.25 -0.28
C LEU A 100 1.56 1.77 -0.70
N GLY A 101 2.24 0.93 0.07
CA GLY A 101 2.27 -0.51 -0.12
C GLY A 101 0.94 -1.17 0.26
N VAL A 102 0.06 -1.38 -0.71
CA VAL A 102 -1.22 -2.05 -0.53
C VAL A 102 -1.15 -3.48 -1.03
N VAL A 103 -1.63 -4.42 -0.21
CA VAL A 103 -1.85 -5.80 -0.63
C VAL A 103 -3.13 -5.86 -1.46
N GLY A 104 -3.09 -6.51 -2.62
CA GLY A 104 -4.29 -6.71 -3.44
C GLY A 104 -4.01 -6.67 -4.93
N HIS A 105 -5.03 -7.01 -5.71
CA HIS A 105 -4.93 -7.09 -7.16
C HIS A 105 -5.02 -5.70 -7.81
N GLU A 106 -4.22 -5.50 -8.83
CA GLU A 106 -4.35 -4.39 -9.76
C GLU A 106 -5.18 -4.84 -10.98
N PRO A 107 -6.07 -4.00 -11.49
CA PRO A 107 -6.54 -2.72 -10.92
C PRO A 107 -7.50 -2.91 -9.74
N ALA A 108 -7.59 -1.90 -8.86
CA ALA A 108 -8.58 -1.93 -7.77
C ALA A 108 -9.99 -2.10 -8.36
N PRO A 109 -10.76 -3.09 -7.89
CA PRO A 109 -12.08 -3.37 -8.46
C PRO A 109 -13.07 -2.21 -8.27
N MET A 110 -12.88 -1.40 -7.20
CA MET A 110 -13.76 -0.30 -6.85
C MET A 110 -12.97 0.96 -6.50
N ILE A 111 -13.48 2.11 -6.91
CA ILE A 111 -12.98 3.41 -6.43
C ILE A 111 -13.59 3.67 -5.06
N GLN A 112 -12.74 3.96 -4.08
CA GLN A 112 -13.16 4.24 -2.71
C GLN A 112 -13.07 5.74 -2.43
N ILE A 113 -14.16 6.29 -1.94
CA ILE A 113 -14.28 7.69 -1.55
C ILE A 113 -14.90 7.77 -0.16
N THR A 114 -14.60 8.85 0.56
CA THR A 114 -15.27 9.19 1.82
C THR A 114 -15.99 10.51 1.65
N ARG A 115 -17.21 10.59 2.17
CA ARG A 115 -17.98 11.84 2.32
C ARG A 115 -18.33 12.10 3.78
N ALA A 116 -18.47 13.36 4.14
CA ALA A 116 -18.90 13.74 5.48
C ALA A 116 -20.37 13.32 5.76
N PRO A 117 -20.72 13.03 7.03
CA PRO A 117 -22.10 12.82 7.44
C PRO A 117 -22.96 14.06 7.16
N GLY A 118 -24.26 13.87 6.89
CA GLY A 118 -25.21 14.98 6.67
C GLY A 118 -25.38 15.40 5.21
N ASP A 119 -24.48 15.00 4.32
CA ASP A 119 -24.74 15.10 2.87
C ASP A 119 -25.83 14.10 2.46
N ARG A 120 -27.04 14.61 2.21
CA ARG A 120 -28.18 13.82 1.74
C ARG A 120 -28.07 13.38 0.28
N GLY A 121 -26.90 13.51 -0.33
CA GLY A 121 -26.56 12.91 -1.61
C GLY A 121 -26.86 11.41 -1.51
N GLY A 122 -27.89 10.92 -2.23
CA GLY A 122 -28.49 9.61 -2.06
C GLY A 122 -27.46 8.49 -1.93
N ARG A 123 -27.89 7.37 -1.31
CA ARG A 123 -27.19 6.07 -1.34
C ARG A 123 -27.05 5.60 -2.80
N THR A 124 -26.25 6.30 -3.56
CA THR A 124 -25.95 5.91 -4.92
C THR A 124 -24.71 5.03 -4.88
N GLY A 125 -24.93 3.75 -4.58
CA GLY A 125 -23.99 2.73 -5.01
C GLY A 125 -23.90 2.77 -6.53
N ARG A 126 -22.97 3.56 -7.08
CA ARG A 126 -22.64 3.44 -8.49
C ARG A 126 -21.79 2.20 -8.68
N PRO A 127 -22.02 1.43 -9.74
CA PRO A 127 -21.13 0.32 -10.09
C PRO A 127 -19.68 0.82 -10.12
N GLY A 128 -18.78 0.13 -9.43
CA GLY A 128 -17.37 0.48 -9.37
C GLY A 128 -16.98 1.60 -8.37
N VAL A 129 -17.91 2.12 -7.56
CA VAL A 129 -17.63 3.11 -6.52
C VAL A 129 -18.17 2.66 -5.16
N LEU A 130 -17.29 2.60 -4.16
CA LEU A 130 -17.61 2.37 -2.75
C LEU A 130 -17.56 3.69 -1.98
N VAL A 131 -18.68 4.07 -1.37
CA VAL A 131 -18.80 5.30 -0.59
C VAL A 131 -18.73 4.98 0.90
N HIS A 132 -17.73 5.50 1.58
CA HIS A 132 -17.65 5.52 3.04
C HIS A 132 -18.26 6.82 3.58
N VAL A 133 -18.89 6.76 4.75
CA VAL A 133 -19.42 7.94 5.44
C VAL A 133 -18.68 8.13 6.75
N ALA A 134 -17.90 9.22 6.86
CA ALA A 134 -17.14 9.55 8.05
C ALA A 134 -16.83 11.05 8.06
N ALA A 135 -16.56 11.62 9.23
CA ALA A 135 -16.09 12.99 9.34
C ALA A 135 -14.81 13.20 8.52
N LEU A 136 -14.73 14.32 7.82
CA LEU A 136 -13.58 14.74 7.01
C LEU A 136 -13.15 16.17 7.46
N PRO A 137 -12.47 16.31 8.61
CA PRO A 137 -11.85 17.58 8.98
C PRO A 137 -10.89 18.05 7.89
N ALA A 138 -10.69 19.37 7.78
CA ALA A 138 -9.85 19.95 6.71
C ALA A 138 -8.41 19.40 6.72
N GLU A 139 -7.85 19.16 7.91
CA GLU A 139 -6.53 18.57 8.13
C GLU A 139 -6.42 17.10 7.69
N HIS A 140 -7.54 16.42 7.50
CA HIS A 140 -7.59 15.06 7.00
C HIS A 140 -7.72 14.97 5.47
N VAL A 141 -7.74 16.12 4.77
CA VAL A 141 -7.92 16.18 3.31
C VAL A 141 -6.77 16.95 2.68
N VAL A 142 -6.27 16.45 1.57
CA VAL A 142 -5.20 17.08 0.78
C VAL A 142 -5.59 17.13 -0.69
N GLY A 143 -5.12 18.15 -1.39
CA GLY A 143 -5.26 18.27 -2.84
C GLY A 143 -4.09 17.58 -3.54
N HIS A 144 -4.38 16.74 -4.54
CA HIS A 144 -3.37 16.15 -5.41
C HIS A 144 -3.79 16.31 -6.88
N ARG A 145 -3.07 17.11 -7.65
CA ARG A 145 -3.41 17.44 -9.06
C ARG A 145 -4.87 17.87 -9.24
N GLY A 146 -5.40 18.68 -8.32
CA GLY A 146 -6.78 19.15 -8.36
C GLY A 146 -7.84 18.15 -7.86
N VAL A 147 -7.44 16.97 -7.40
CA VAL A 147 -8.32 15.94 -6.82
C VAL A 147 -8.16 15.91 -5.31
N LEU A 148 -9.25 15.91 -4.56
CA LEU A 148 -9.23 15.80 -3.10
C LEU A 148 -9.05 14.33 -2.69
N LEU A 149 -8.09 14.08 -1.79
CA LEU A 149 -7.79 12.78 -1.22
C LEU A 149 -7.74 12.89 0.30
N THR A 150 -7.96 11.79 1.01
CA THR A 150 -7.59 11.73 2.42
C THR A 150 -6.07 11.86 2.57
N SER A 151 -5.61 12.59 3.59
CA SER A 151 -4.18 12.73 3.91
C SER A 151 -3.55 11.36 4.18
N VAL A 152 -2.22 11.25 4.05
CA VAL A 152 -1.53 9.96 4.28
C VAL A 152 -1.83 9.38 5.65
N PRO A 153 -1.70 10.11 6.79
CA PRO A 153 -2.01 9.53 8.09
C PRO A 153 -3.48 9.10 8.20
N ARG A 154 -4.42 9.88 7.63
CA ARG A 154 -5.83 9.51 7.60
C ARG A 154 -6.06 8.26 6.76
N THR A 155 -5.45 8.14 5.60
CA THR A 155 -5.55 6.98 4.71
C THR A 155 -5.04 5.71 5.39
N VAL A 156 -3.89 5.80 6.08
CA VAL A 156 -3.33 4.68 6.85
C VAL A 156 -4.30 4.22 7.94
N ILE A 157 -4.86 5.13 8.72
CA ILE A 157 -5.81 4.78 9.79
C ILE A 157 -7.12 4.21 9.22
N ASP A 158 -7.65 4.77 8.14
CA ASP A 158 -8.84 4.23 7.48
C ASP A 158 -8.62 2.77 7.04
N LEU A 159 -7.47 2.45 6.48
CA LEU A 159 -7.12 1.09 6.06
C LEU A 159 -6.81 0.16 7.25
N ALA A 160 -6.05 0.64 8.23
CA ALA A 160 -5.71 -0.14 9.42
C ALA A 160 -6.95 -0.58 10.23
N ARG A 161 -8.05 0.16 10.15
CA ARG A 161 -9.31 -0.18 10.83
C ARG A 161 -10.06 -1.34 10.15
N VAL A 162 -9.95 -1.47 8.82
CA VAL A 162 -10.80 -2.37 8.02
C VAL A 162 -10.05 -3.56 7.44
N LEU A 163 -8.75 -3.43 7.17
CA LEU A 163 -7.94 -4.51 6.62
C LEU A 163 -7.56 -5.55 7.68
N PRO A 164 -7.20 -6.77 7.27
CA PRO A 164 -6.46 -7.70 8.12
C PRO A 164 -5.22 -7.04 8.72
N PHE A 165 -4.84 -7.46 9.95
CA PHE A 165 -3.75 -6.82 10.70
C PHE A 165 -2.46 -6.67 9.89
N GLY A 166 -1.98 -7.75 9.24
CA GLY A 166 -0.74 -7.72 8.44
C GLY A 166 -0.79 -6.75 7.27
N GLU A 167 -1.94 -6.66 6.59
CA GLU A 167 -2.14 -5.71 5.49
C GLU A 167 -2.15 -4.26 5.98
N GLY A 168 -2.81 -4.01 7.12
CA GLY A 168 -2.77 -2.70 7.79
C GLY A 168 -1.34 -2.30 8.18
N VAL A 169 -0.55 -3.25 8.70
CA VAL A 169 0.88 -3.06 9.02
C VAL A 169 1.67 -2.71 7.75
N ALA A 170 1.46 -3.42 6.64
CA ALA A 170 2.16 -3.14 5.39
C ALA A 170 1.92 -1.72 4.87
N VAL A 171 0.68 -1.24 4.96
CA VAL A 171 0.34 0.16 4.59
C VAL A 171 1.02 1.15 5.53
N ALA A 172 0.99 0.90 6.84
CA ALA A 172 1.58 1.79 7.84
C ALA A 172 3.12 1.83 7.73
N ASP A 173 3.78 0.67 7.61
CA ASP A 173 5.23 0.57 7.42
C ASP A 173 5.67 1.29 6.15
N SER A 174 4.98 1.06 5.03
CA SER A 174 5.27 1.73 3.76
C SER A 174 5.18 3.26 3.88
N ALA A 175 4.17 3.78 4.58
CA ALA A 175 4.01 5.22 4.79
C ALA A 175 5.11 5.80 5.70
N LEU A 176 5.51 5.06 6.74
CA LEU A 176 6.58 5.43 7.66
C LEU A 176 7.95 5.36 6.99
N HIS A 177 8.24 4.28 6.25
CA HIS A 177 9.49 4.08 5.53
C HIS A 177 9.74 5.17 4.49
N ALA A 178 8.69 5.53 3.73
CA ALA A 178 8.74 6.61 2.74
C ALA A 178 8.80 8.03 3.37
N GLY A 179 8.76 8.16 4.70
CA GLY A 179 8.75 9.45 5.39
C GLY A 179 7.48 10.29 5.17
N LEU A 180 6.40 9.67 4.66
CA LEU A 180 5.16 10.35 4.33
C LEU A 180 4.27 10.62 5.55
N THR A 181 4.56 9.97 6.68
CA THR A 181 3.88 10.13 7.96
C THR A 181 4.81 9.77 9.14
N SER A 182 4.30 9.93 10.35
CA SER A 182 4.97 9.52 11.59
C SER A 182 3.97 8.82 12.52
N LYS A 183 4.48 8.02 13.47
CA LYS A 183 3.61 7.42 14.51
C LYS A 183 2.82 8.48 15.29
N ARG A 184 3.40 9.66 15.51
CA ARG A 184 2.72 10.80 16.15
C ARG A 184 1.52 11.27 15.30
N ALA A 185 1.70 11.43 13.99
CA ALA A 185 0.62 11.84 13.10
C ALA A 185 -0.49 10.78 12.99
N LEU A 186 -0.14 9.48 12.98
CA LEU A 186 -1.12 8.39 13.06
C LEU A 186 -1.90 8.44 14.38
N GLY A 187 -1.21 8.67 15.50
CA GLY A 187 -1.82 8.81 16.81
C GLY A 187 -2.79 10.01 16.90
N ALA A 188 -2.47 11.12 16.24
CA ALA A 188 -3.36 12.29 16.17
C ALA A 188 -4.68 11.93 15.47
N VAL A 189 -4.64 11.30 14.29
CA VAL A 189 -5.86 10.85 13.60
C VAL A 189 -6.68 9.88 14.44
N ILE A 190 -6.03 8.98 15.19
CA ILE A 190 -6.70 8.07 16.13
C ILE A 190 -7.43 8.85 17.24
N ALA A 191 -6.82 9.90 17.77
CA ALA A 191 -7.41 10.75 18.80
C ALA A 191 -8.61 11.56 18.28
N ASP A 192 -8.56 12.05 17.05
CA ASP A 192 -9.63 12.83 16.41
C ASP A 192 -10.88 11.98 16.12
N CYS A 193 -10.78 10.65 16.17
CA CYS A 193 -11.84 9.75 15.76
C CYS A 193 -12.18 8.68 16.83
N PRO A 194 -12.43 9.02 18.09
CA PRO A 194 -12.44 8.10 19.22
C PRO A 194 -13.49 6.98 19.15
N GLN A 195 -14.58 7.18 18.41
CA GLN A 195 -15.69 6.24 18.32
C GLN A 195 -15.76 5.45 17.01
N TRP A 196 -14.72 5.51 16.18
CA TRP A 196 -14.77 4.82 14.92
C TRP A 196 -14.63 3.29 15.06
N PRO A 197 -15.45 2.50 14.34
CA PRO A 197 -15.31 1.05 14.34
C PRO A 197 -13.92 0.62 13.89
N GLY A 198 -13.35 -0.41 14.53
CA GLY A 198 -12.03 -0.95 14.17
C GLY A 198 -10.83 -0.13 14.69
N LEU A 199 -11.05 0.91 15.50
CA LEU A 199 -9.98 1.77 16.00
C LEU A 199 -8.97 1.04 16.89
N GLN A 200 -9.41 0.02 17.63
CA GLN A 200 -8.50 -0.82 18.41
C GLN A 200 -7.46 -1.50 17.52
N ARG A 201 -7.89 -2.05 16.37
CA ARG A 201 -6.96 -2.61 15.37
C ARG A 201 -5.99 -1.55 14.83
N ALA A 202 -6.47 -0.35 14.53
CA ALA A 202 -5.61 0.74 14.07
C ALA A 202 -4.54 1.14 15.12
N ARG A 203 -4.88 1.11 16.42
CA ARG A 203 -3.91 1.31 17.50
C ARG A 203 -2.85 0.21 17.53
N GLU A 204 -3.27 -1.04 17.40
CA GLU A 204 -2.35 -2.19 17.35
C GLU A 204 -1.43 -2.14 16.14
N VAL A 205 -1.96 -1.81 14.95
CA VAL A 205 -1.18 -1.59 13.73
C VAL A 205 -0.17 -0.47 13.93
N THR A 206 -0.59 0.69 14.43
CA THR A 206 0.29 1.84 14.66
C THR A 206 1.39 1.53 15.68
N ALA A 207 1.07 0.81 16.76
CA ALA A 207 2.06 0.40 17.74
C ALA A 207 3.09 -0.56 17.15
N PHE A 208 2.65 -1.53 16.35
CA PHE A 208 3.51 -2.55 15.75
C PHE A 208 4.30 -2.07 14.54
N SER A 209 3.83 -1.04 13.82
CA SER A 209 4.47 -0.55 12.60
C SER A 209 5.93 -0.10 12.84
N ASP A 210 6.79 -0.28 11.82
CA ASP A 210 8.21 0.02 11.91
C ASP A 210 8.74 0.55 10.56
N PRO A 211 9.34 1.76 10.51
CA PRO A 211 9.86 2.36 9.28
C PRO A 211 11.03 1.60 8.66
N ARG A 212 11.64 0.66 9.38
CA ARG A 212 12.75 -0.17 8.87
C ARG A 212 12.27 -1.28 7.94
N SER A 213 10.98 -1.63 7.93
CA SER A 213 10.43 -2.58 6.98
C SER A 213 10.36 -1.93 5.60
N GLU A 214 11.10 -2.44 4.63
CA GLU A 214 11.32 -1.81 3.32
C GLU A 214 10.36 -2.34 2.24
N SER A 215 9.66 -3.44 2.52
CA SER A 215 8.74 -4.06 1.57
C SER A 215 7.45 -4.55 2.22
N VAL A 216 6.40 -4.70 1.39
CA VAL A 216 5.12 -5.30 1.82
C VAL A 216 5.33 -6.73 2.30
N LEU A 217 6.23 -7.50 1.67
CA LEU A 217 6.53 -8.86 2.07
C LEU A 217 7.16 -8.92 3.47
N GLU A 218 8.11 -8.03 3.77
CA GLU A 218 8.69 -7.93 5.11
C GLU A 218 7.64 -7.59 6.16
N SER A 219 6.77 -6.62 5.89
CA SER A 219 5.71 -6.21 6.81
C SER A 219 4.73 -7.34 7.11
N LEU A 220 4.30 -8.08 6.07
CA LEU A 220 3.44 -9.26 6.22
C LEU A 220 4.14 -10.36 7.02
N SER A 221 5.44 -10.60 6.74
CA SER A 221 6.22 -11.62 7.44
C SER A 221 6.34 -11.32 8.93
N ARG A 222 6.59 -10.05 9.30
CA ARG A 222 6.58 -9.60 10.70
C ARG A 222 5.25 -9.87 11.39
N ALA A 223 4.14 -9.62 10.70
CA ALA A 223 2.82 -9.89 11.24
C ALA A 223 2.57 -11.40 11.45
N VAL A 224 3.01 -12.24 10.49
CA VAL A 224 2.96 -13.69 10.60
C VAL A 224 3.82 -14.19 11.78
N PHE A 225 5.05 -13.70 11.91
CA PHE A 225 5.95 -14.08 13.00
C PHE A 225 5.37 -13.73 14.37
N ARG A 226 4.80 -12.51 14.52
CA ARG A 226 4.10 -12.09 15.73
C ARG A 226 2.92 -13.03 16.05
N GLN A 227 2.08 -13.31 15.07
CA GLN A 227 0.90 -14.16 15.23
C GLN A 227 1.28 -15.59 15.65
N ALA A 228 2.41 -16.09 15.15
CA ALA A 228 2.94 -17.40 15.51
C ALA A 228 3.70 -17.43 16.86
N GLY A 229 3.79 -16.31 17.57
CA GLY A 229 4.49 -16.19 18.84
C GLY A 229 6.02 -16.29 18.72
N LEU A 230 6.60 -16.04 17.55
CA LEU A 230 8.05 -15.93 17.40
C LEU A 230 8.55 -14.66 18.11
N PRO A 231 9.75 -14.68 18.69
CA PRO A 231 10.36 -13.46 19.23
C PRO A 231 10.54 -12.42 18.13
N PRO A 232 10.42 -11.11 18.44
CA PRO A 232 10.60 -10.07 17.44
C PRO A 232 12.04 -10.09 16.89
N PRO A 233 12.22 -10.08 15.55
CA PRO A 233 13.54 -9.94 14.95
C PRO A 233 14.02 -8.49 14.97
N ASP A 234 15.32 -8.29 14.95
CA ASP A 234 15.92 -7.04 14.49
C ASP A 234 15.74 -6.91 12.97
N LEU A 235 15.44 -5.69 12.49
CA LEU A 235 15.18 -5.42 11.07
C LEU A 235 16.36 -4.73 10.40
N GLN A 236 16.66 -5.14 9.16
CA GLN A 236 17.61 -4.48 8.27
C GLN A 236 18.99 -4.33 8.91
N VAL A 237 19.53 -5.43 9.44
CA VAL A 237 20.78 -5.47 10.21
C VAL A 237 21.96 -5.85 9.34
N TRP A 238 23.03 -5.06 9.39
CA TRP A 238 24.32 -5.46 8.81
C TRP A 238 24.94 -6.60 9.61
N VAL A 239 25.27 -7.67 8.92
CA VAL A 239 25.88 -8.88 9.48
C VAL A 239 27.27 -9.06 8.88
N GLY A 240 28.22 -9.39 9.72
CA GLY A 240 29.62 -9.59 9.33
C GLY A 240 30.30 -10.66 10.17
N ASP A 241 31.54 -10.98 9.82
CA ASP A 241 32.44 -11.88 10.53
C ASP A 241 33.86 -11.27 10.54
N ASP A 242 34.60 -11.38 11.65
CA ASP A 242 35.94 -10.89 11.83
C ASP A 242 36.20 -9.46 11.30
N GLY A 243 35.22 -8.57 11.45
CA GLY A 243 35.30 -7.17 10.99
C GLY A 243 34.93 -6.97 9.51
N GLU A 244 34.67 -8.02 8.74
CA GLU A 244 34.24 -7.94 7.36
C GLU A 244 32.69 -8.02 7.25
N ILE A 245 32.07 -7.07 6.52
CA ILE A 245 30.63 -7.09 6.29
C ILE A 245 30.30 -8.14 5.21
N ILE A 246 29.40 -9.08 5.55
CA ILE A 246 28.89 -10.10 4.62
C ILE A 246 27.66 -9.58 3.86
N GLY A 247 26.76 -8.87 4.55
CA GLY A 247 25.56 -8.32 3.95
C GLY A 247 24.57 -7.79 4.97
N ARG A 248 23.42 -7.28 4.48
CA ARG A 248 22.32 -6.79 5.31
C ARG A 248 21.21 -7.82 5.31
N ALA A 249 20.79 -8.25 6.50
CA ALA A 249 19.71 -9.20 6.72
C ALA A 249 18.38 -8.46 6.89
N ASP A 250 17.32 -8.92 6.25
CA ASP A 250 15.96 -8.37 6.43
C ASP A 250 15.50 -8.58 7.87
N PHE A 251 15.73 -9.78 8.41
CA PHE A 251 15.41 -10.17 9.78
C PHE A 251 16.60 -10.87 10.44
N LEU A 252 16.90 -10.49 11.69
CA LEU A 252 17.94 -11.15 12.48
C LEU A 252 17.41 -11.49 13.87
N TRP A 253 17.42 -12.78 14.24
CA TRP A 253 17.21 -13.24 15.60
C TRP A 253 18.56 -13.57 16.23
N ARG A 254 19.19 -12.57 16.87
CA ARG A 254 20.57 -12.67 17.43
C ARG A 254 20.74 -13.87 18.34
N ARG A 255 19.80 -14.07 19.30
CA ARG A 255 19.85 -15.17 20.26
C ARG A 255 19.92 -16.54 19.58
N TYR A 256 19.32 -16.67 18.42
CA TYR A 256 19.22 -17.92 17.67
C TYR A 256 20.17 -17.96 16.47
N ARG A 257 21.03 -16.96 16.30
CA ARG A 257 21.92 -16.83 15.14
C ARG A 257 21.19 -17.15 13.82
N THR A 258 19.97 -16.71 13.69
CA THR A 258 19.09 -17.01 12.54
C THR A 258 18.75 -15.75 11.78
N ILE A 259 18.89 -15.84 10.47
CA ILE A 259 18.57 -14.78 9.51
C ILE A 259 17.34 -15.23 8.71
N GLY A 260 16.38 -14.32 8.55
CA GLY A 260 15.26 -14.45 7.61
C GLY A 260 15.44 -13.50 6.43
N GLU A 261 15.24 -14.00 5.22
CA GLU A 261 15.33 -13.22 3.99
C GLU A 261 14.00 -13.26 3.23
N ALA A 262 13.43 -12.09 3.00
CA ALA A 262 12.18 -11.93 2.24
C ALA A 262 12.50 -11.80 0.75
N ASP A 263 12.34 -12.89 0.00
CA ASP A 263 12.70 -12.93 -1.41
C ASP A 263 11.56 -12.40 -2.30
N GLY A 264 11.76 -11.20 -2.84
CA GLY A 264 10.89 -10.65 -3.88
C GLY A 264 11.02 -11.45 -5.20
N ALA A 265 9.97 -11.45 -6.03
CA ALA A 265 9.91 -12.18 -7.31
C ALA A 265 11.06 -11.89 -8.30
N PHE A 266 11.81 -10.82 -8.07
CA PHE A 266 12.86 -10.34 -8.97
C PHE A 266 14.30 -10.73 -8.54
N LYS A 267 14.51 -11.35 -7.36
CA LYS A 267 15.88 -11.63 -6.86
C LYS A 267 16.67 -12.61 -7.74
N TYR A 268 16.02 -13.47 -8.52
CA TYR A 268 16.67 -14.54 -9.31
C TYR A 268 16.63 -14.34 -10.84
N GLN A 269 16.44 -13.11 -11.32
CA GLN A 269 16.26 -12.85 -12.76
C GLN A 269 17.53 -13.04 -13.60
N THR A 270 18.73 -13.11 -12.99
CA THR A 270 19.97 -13.39 -13.72
C THR A 270 20.82 -14.44 -13.01
N PRO A 271 21.53 -15.32 -13.75
CA PRO A 271 22.44 -16.32 -13.18
C PRO A 271 23.51 -15.70 -12.25
N ALA A 272 24.00 -14.50 -12.58
CA ALA A 272 24.98 -13.79 -11.78
C ALA A 272 24.45 -13.40 -10.38
N ARG A 273 23.21 -12.91 -10.30
CA ARG A 273 22.58 -12.56 -9.01
C ARG A 273 22.29 -13.80 -8.16
N ALA A 274 21.83 -14.90 -8.79
CA ALA A 274 21.64 -16.16 -8.09
C ALA A 274 22.93 -16.69 -7.48
N ARG A 275 24.04 -16.64 -8.25
CA ARG A 275 25.37 -17.04 -7.77
C ARG A 275 25.84 -16.18 -6.61
N ALA A 276 25.75 -14.86 -6.71
CA ALA A 276 26.13 -13.94 -5.63
C ALA A 276 25.33 -14.19 -4.35
N GLN A 277 24.03 -14.53 -4.46
CA GLN A 277 23.20 -14.90 -3.32
C GLN A 277 23.67 -16.19 -2.65
N LEU A 278 24.00 -17.23 -3.44
CA LEU A 278 24.54 -18.50 -2.92
C LEU A 278 25.89 -18.32 -2.23
N GLU A 279 26.77 -17.50 -2.79
CA GLU A 279 28.06 -17.16 -2.18
C GLU A 279 27.88 -16.40 -0.86
N ARG A 280 26.97 -15.44 -0.82
CA ARG A 280 26.60 -14.71 0.40
C ARG A 280 26.05 -15.64 1.47
N ASP A 281 25.14 -16.54 1.11
CA ASP A 281 24.55 -17.52 2.04
C ASP A 281 25.60 -18.49 2.59
N ALA A 282 26.55 -18.93 1.75
CA ALA A 282 27.65 -19.78 2.19
C ALA A 282 28.53 -19.06 3.22
N ARG A 283 28.86 -17.78 3.01
CA ARG A 283 29.62 -16.95 3.97
C ARG A 283 28.85 -16.77 5.28
N LEU A 284 27.54 -16.50 5.24
CA LEU A 284 26.71 -16.37 6.44
C LEU A 284 26.68 -17.68 7.24
N ARG A 285 26.55 -18.83 6.56
CA ARG A 285 26.59 -20.15 7.22
C ARG A 285 27.96 -20.47 7.81
N ALA A 286 29.05 -20.13 7.12
CA ALA A 286 30.41 -20.26 7.65
C ALA A 286 30.62 -19.41 8.90
N ALA A 287 30.04 -18.21 8.96
CA ALA A 287 30.00 -17.34 10.13
C ALA A 287 29.03 -17.85 11.23
N GLY A 288 28.41 -19.04 11.07
CA GLY A 288 27.57 -19.69 12.06
C GLY A 288 26.14 -19.19 12.15
N TYR A 289 25.61 -18.59 11.08
CA TYR A 289 24.20 -18.21 10.97
C TYR A 289 23.41 -19.28 10.23
N GLU A 290 22.17 -19.55 10.71
CA GLU A 290 21.16 -20.24 9.94
C GLU A 290 20.44 -19.19 9.03
N VAL A 291 20.22 -19.54 7.76
CA VAL A 291 19.56 -18.62 6.80
C VAL A 291 18.29 -19.27 6.27
N VAL A 292 17.16 -18.59 6.44
CA VAL A 292 15.82 -19.01 5.99
C VAL A 292 15.32 -18.02 4.96
N HIS A 293 15.15 -18.48 3.72
CA HIS A 293 14.52 -17.73 2.65
C HIS A 293 13.05 -18.02 2.55
N PHE A 294 12.25 -17.02 2.25
CA PHE A 294 10.82 -17.18 2.00
C PHE A 294 10.29 -16.15 1.00
N THR A 295 9.27 -16.56 0.28
CA THR A 295 8.70 -15.83 -0.83
C THR A 295 7.28 -15.35 -0.52
N TRP A 296 6.75 -14.47 -1.37
CA TRP A 296 5.38 -14.00 -1.31
C TRP A 296 4.34 -15.14 -1.22
N PRO A 297 4.34 -16.18 -2.10
CA PRO A 297 3.38 -17.27 -1.99
C PRO A 297 3.48 -18.04 -0.66
N GLN A 298 4.68 -18.20 -0.10
CA GLN A 298 4.87 -18.90 1.17
C GLN A 298 4.26 -18.12 2.34
N ILE A 299 4.49 -16.80 2.42
CA ILE A 299 3.92 -15.96 3.49
C ILE A 299 2.41 -15.81 3.36
N THR A 300 1.87 -15.75 2.14
CA THR A 300 0.44 -15.45 1.94
C THR A 300 -0.45 -16.69 1.88
N ARG A 301 0.09 -17.86 1.48
CA ARG A 301 -0.71 -19.07 1.28
C ARG A 301 -0.41 -20.19 2.28
N VAL A 302 0.84 -20.31 2.72
CA VAL A 302 1.29 -21.40 3.61
C VAL A 302 2.23 -20.86 4.72
N PRO A 303 1.83 -19.83 5.47
CA PRO A 303 2.70 -19.16 6.45
C PRO A 303 3.24 -20.10 7.52
N ALA A 304 2.52 -21.14 7.88
CA ALA A 304 2.96 -22.13 8.86
C ALA A 304 4.29 -22.81 8.46
N GLN A 305 4.49 -23.10 7.18
CA GLN A 305 5.73 -23.69 6.69
C GLN A 305 6.94 -22.78 6.92
N VAL A 306 6.78 -21.46 6.73
CA VAL A 306 7.85 -20.49 6.98
C VAL A 306 8.14 -20.41 8.49
N VAL A 307 7.10 -20.36 9.32
CA VAL A 307 7.24 -20.34 10.78
C VAL A 307 7.98 -21.59 11.28
N ASP A 308 7.65 -22.76 10.76
CA ASP A 308 8.29 -24.02 11.16
C ASP A 308 9.74 -24.07 10.68
N ALA A 309 10.05 -23.59 9.48
CA ALA A 309 11.43 -23.44 9.00
C ALA A 309 12.26 -22.52 9.91
N VAL A 310 11.71 -21.40 10.36
CA VAL A 310 12.36 -20.49 11.32
C VAL A 310 12.56 -21.18 12.68
N ARG A 311 11.58 -21.93 13.19
CA ARG A 311 11.73 -22.68 14.46
C ARG A 311 12.82 -23.75 14.36
N VAL A 312 12.89 -24.46 13.25
CA VAL A 312 13.95 -25.43 12.99
C VAL A 312 15.32 -24.74 12.96
N ALA A 313 15.43 -23.61 12.29
CA ALA A 313 16.66 -22.81 12.28
C ALA A 313 17.04 -22.34 13.69
N PHE A 314 16.09 -21.90 14.52
CA PHE A 314 16.34 -21.56 15.94
C PHE A 314 16.95 -22.72 16.72
N SER A 315 16.45 -23.95 16.50
CA SER A 315 16.99 -25.13 17.21
C SER A 315 18.41 -25.48 16.82
N ARG A 316 18.84 -25.12 15.61
CA ARG A 316 20.21 -25.32 15.11
C ARG A 316 21.14 -24.20 15.54
N GLY A 317 20.72 -22.96 15.38
CA GLY A 317 21.53 -21.78 15.70
C GLY A 317 21.72 -21.53 17.20
N ALA A 318 20.83 -22.07 18.07
CA ALA A 318 20.97 -22.00 19.52
C ALA A 318 22.03 -22.97 20.08
N ARG A 319 22.53 -23.94 19.29
CA ARG A 319 23.61 -24.82 19.72
C ARG A 319 24.93 -24.06 19.69
N PRO A 320 25.79 -24.12 20.76
CA PRO A 320 27.14 -23.54 20.68
C PRO A 320 27.87 -24.21 19.52
N GLY A 321 28.38 -23.38 18.59
CA GLY A 321 29.18 -23.87 17.47
C GLY A 321 30.39 -24.66 17.96
N PRO A 322 30.97 -25.57 17.15
CA PRO A 322 32.10 -26.43 17.53
C PRO A 322 33.39 -25.63 17.89
N HIS A 323 33.39 -24.30 17.76
CA HIS A 323 34.53 -23.42 18.04
C HIS A 323 34.37 -22.51 19.27
N GLY A 324 33.30 -22.69 20.08
CA GLY A 324 33.19 -22.02 21.36
C GLY A 324 34.19 -22.59 22.39
N ARG A 325 35.44 -22.17 22.36
CA ARG A 325 36.33 -22.36 23.51
C ARG A 325 35.78 -21.56 24.70
N PRO A 326 35.56 -22.17 25.88
CA PRO A 326 35.29 -21.39 27.08
C PRO A 326 36.57 -20.57 27.34
N GLY A 327 36.43 -19.24 27.39
CA GLY A 327 37.48 -18.40 27.90
C GLY A 327 37.85 -18.91 29.30
N GLY A 328 39.07 -19.37 29.47
CA GLY A 328 39.67 -19.73 30.76
C GLY A 328 39.84 -18.49 31.66
N PRO A 329 40.12 -18.72 32.94
CA PRO A 329 39.99 -17.76 34.03
C PRO A 329 40.85 -16.53 33.92
#